data_156a2c62f00cb2e06d1c58ca3deb4bdf
#
_entry.id   156a2c62f00cb2e06d1c58ca3deb4bdf
#
_cell.length_a   1.000
_cell.length_b   1.000
_cell.length_c   1.000
_cell.angle_alpha   90.00
_cell.angle_beta   90.00
_cell.angle_gamma   90.00
#
_symmetry.space_group_name_H-M   'P 1'
#
loop_
_entity.id
_entity.type
_entity.pdbx_description
1 polymer ?
#
loop_
_entity_poly.entity_id
_entity_poly.type
_entity_poly.pdbx_seq_one_letter_code
_entity_poly.pdbx_strand_id
1 'polypeptide(L)'
;PTTWLDEYDVKKTEVDEESNVVSQKEQDQQEILAEKRNKATQRGRKKVVKTVLNSLDKTSSTKLKNYNPFDVKPVIHPVDFVIFNGDYEAKKTNYRDKAIKEVVFLSKKSKNSDMLNLQKSVSECVKKKDYDFSIVRISDEGKISFE
;
A
#
# COMPACT_ATOMS: atom_id res chain seq x y z
N PRO A 1 -19.37 -49.55 33.49
CA PRO A 1 -18.01 -49.56 33.00
C PRO A 1 -17.95 -48.81 31.69
N THR A 2 -17.11 -47.76 31.61
CA THR A 2 -16.82 -47.04 30.41
C THR A 2 -16.13 -47.97 29.39
N THR A 3 -16.59 -47.97 28.16
CA THR A 3 -15.98 -48.75 27.11
C THR A 3 -14.71 -48.02 26.64
N TRP A 4 -13.73 -48.73 26.06
CA TRP A 4 -12.53 -48.12 25.48
C TRP A 4 -12.85 -47.08 24.38
N LEU A 5 -14.03 -47.22 23.75
CA LEU A 5 -14.55 -46.27 22.77
C LEU A 5 -14.92 -44.94 23.43
N ASP A 6 -15.54 -44.97 24.64
CA ASP A 6 -15.88 -43.76 25.37
C ASP A 6 -14.61 -43.02 25.81
N GLU A 7 -13.57 -43.74 26.24
CA GLU A 7 -12.25 -43.16 26.58
C GLU A 7 -11.54 -42.60 25.37
N TYR A 8 -11.66 -43.26 24.21
CA TYR A 8 -11.09 -42.79 22.96
C TYR A 8 -11.74 -41.47 22.48
N ASP A 9 -13.06 -41.40 22.53
CA ASP A 9 -13.80 -40.21 22.10
C ASP A 9 -13.51 -39.00 23.03
N VAL A 10 -13.38 -39.22 24.36
CA VAL A 10 -12.99 -38.16 25.29
C VAL A 10 -11.56 -37.66 24.96
N LYS A 11 -10.59 -38.55 24.77
CA LYS A 11 -9.21 -38.17 24.43
C LYS A 11 -9.11 -37.48 23.08
N LYS A 12 -9.89 -37.91 22.10
CA LYS A 12 -9.96 -37.26 20.79
C LYS A 12 -10.50 -35.84 20.91
N THR A 13 -11.54 -35.62 21.70
CA THR A 13 -12.10 -34.30 21.94
C THR A 13 -11.09 -33.38 22.61
N GLU A 14 -10.37 -33.87 23.63
CA GLU A 14 -9.30 -33.11 24.30
C GLU A 14 -8.18 -32.70 23.33
N VAL A 15 -7.73 -33.61 22.47
CA VAL A 15 -6.70 -33.32 21.43
C VAL A 15 -7.22 -32.29 20.41
N ASP A 16 -8.47 -32.40 19.99
CA ASP A 16 -9.08 -31.45 19.06
C ASP A 16 -9.21 -30.05 19.69
N GLU A 17 -9.57 -29.97 20.98
CA GLU A 17 -9.61 -28.69 21.70
C GLU A 17 -8.21 -28.07 21.87
N GLU A 18 -7.20 -28.86 22.24
CA GLU A 18 -5.83 -28.38 22.34
C GLU A 18 -5.30 -27.91 20.99
N SER A 19 -5.57 -28.63 19.87
CA SER A 19 -5.21 -28.27 18.54
C SER A 19 -5.86 -26.94 18.11
N ASN A 20 -7.14 -26.74 18.44
CA ASN A 20 -7.85 -25.49 18.16
C ASN A 20 -7.25 -24.30 18.94
N VAL A 21 -6.90 -24.48 20.21
CA VAL A 21 -6.27 -23.46 21.04
C VAL A 21 -4.89 -23.08 20.50
N VAL A 22 -4.08 -24.04 20.07
CA VAL A 22 -2.78 -23.79 19.46
C VAL A 22 -2.92 -23.03 18.15
N SER A 23 -3.84 -23.47 17.29
CA SER A 23 -4.13 -22.81 16.01
C SER A 23 -4.57 -21.35 16.19
N GLN A 24 -5.41 -21.08 17.19
CA GLN A 24 -5.88 -19.74 17.50
C GLN A 24 -4.76 -18.85 18.04
N LYS A 25 -3.88 -19.38 18.88
CA LYS A 25 -2.69 -18.65 19.35
C LYS A 25 -1.73 -18.31 18.23
N GLU A 26 -1.54 -19.19 17.27
CA GLU A 26 -0.71 -18.93 16.09
C GLU A 26 -1.31 -17.83 15.20
N GLN A 27 -2.63 -17.85 15.00
CA GLN A 27 -3.34 -16.80 14.26
C GLN A 27 -3.21 -15.45 14.96
N ASP A 28 -3.43 -15.39 16.27
CA ASP A 28 -3.28 -14.16 17.06
C ASP A 28 -1.84 -13.61 16.98
N GLN A 29 -0.84 -14.48 17.03
CA GLN A 29 0.56 -14.07 16.87
C GLN A 29 0.86 -13.53 15.48
N GLN A 30 0.30 -14.13 14.43
CA GLN A 30 0.46 -13.65 13.07
C GLN A 30 -0.21 -12.29 12.87
N GLU A 31 -1.38 -12.06 13.44
CA GLU A 31 -2.07 -10.77 13.41
C GLU A 31 -1.26 -9.67 14.12
N ILE A 32 -0.75 -9.98 15.31
CA ILE A 32 0.10 -9.04 16.05
C ILE A 32 1.37 -8.69 15.28
N LEU A 33 2.01 -9.68 14.64
CA LEU A 33 3.19 -9.48 13.81
C LEU A 33 2.87 -8.64 12.57
N ALA A 34 1.74 -8.90 11.91
CA ALA A 34 1.27 -8.14 10.76
C ALA A 34 1.00 -6.67 11.15
N GLU A 35 0.35 -6.45 12.28
CA GLU A 35 0.10 -5.10 12.80
C GLU A 35 1.40 -4.35 13.12
N LYS A 36 2.36 -5.02 13.78
CA LYS A 36 3.67 -4.44 14.06
C LYS A 36 4.43 -4.08 12.78
N ARG A 37 4.42 -4.95 11.77
CA ARG A 37 5.02 -4.69 10.46
C ARG A 37 4.36 -3.50 9.76
N ASN A 38 3.03 -3.43 9.77
CA ASN A 38 2.29 -2.31 9.19
C ASN A 38 2.63 -0.99 9.89
N LYS A 39 2.68 -0.97 11.21
CA LYS A 39 3.07 0.22 11.98
C LYS A 39 4.52 0.64 11.69
N ALA A 40 5.44 -0.31 11.60
CA ALA A 40 6.84 -0.03 11.25
C ALA A 40 6.97 0.52 9.83
N THR A 41 6.27 -0.08 8.86
CA THR A 41 6.23 0.38 7.47
C THR A 41 5.66 1.79 7.37
N GLN A 42 4.57 2.08 8.08
CA GLN A 42 3.96 3.41 8.12
C GLN A 42 4.90 4.45 8.72
N ARG A 43 5.60 4.11 9.82
CA ARG A 43 6.61 5.00 10.43
C ARG A 43 7.77 5.27 9.49
N GLY A 44 8.29 4.24 8.83
CA GLY A 44 9.35 4.36 7.84
C GLY A 44 8.93 5.24 6.66
N ARG A 45 7.75 4.99 6.09
CA ARG A 45 7.17 5.80 5.01
C ARG A 45 6.99 7.25 5.43
N LYS A 46 6.41 7.49 6.60
CA LYS A 46 6.21 8.84 7.13
C LYS A 46 7.54 9.58 7.32
N LYS A 47 8.58 8.89 7.80
CA LYS A 47 9.92 9.47 7.95
C LYS A 47 10.54 9.83 6.60
N VAL A 48 10.51 8.92 5.63
CA VAL A 48 11.04 9.15 4.28
C VAL A 48 10.30 10.28 3.59
N VAL A 49 8.97 10.24 3.60
CA VAL A 49 8.13 11.29 3.02
C VAL A 49 8.42 12.64 3.66
N LYS A 50 8.51 12.70 4.98
CA LYS A 50 8.86 13.95 5.69
C LYS A 50 10.24 14.44 5.29
N THR A 51 11.23 13.55 5.16
CA THR A 51 12.59 13.92 4.74
C THR A 51 12.59 14.44 3.30
N VAL A 52 11.88 13.78 2.40
CA VAL A 52 11.74 14.19 0.99
C VAL A 52 11.02 15.53 0.90
N LEU A 53 9.88 15.66 1.57
CA LEU A 53 9.12 16.92 1.59
C LEU A 53 9.93 18.06 2.20
N ASN A 54 10.66 17.84 3.28
CA ASN A 54 11.53 18.86 3.88
C ASN A 54 12.72 19.22 2.98
N SER A 55 13.28 18.27 2.24
CA SER A 55 14.37 18.56 1.31
C SER A 55 13.88 19.36 0.08
N LEU A 56 12.63 19.16 -0.31
CA LEU A 56 11.98 19.93 -1.36
C LEU A 56 11.56 21.32 -0.87
N ASP A 57 11.29 21.46 0.41
CA ASP A 57 10.86 22.70 1.04
C ASP A 57 11.95 23.80 1.04
N LYS A 58 13.22 23.40 1.02
CA LYS A 58 14.35 24.33 0.90
C LYS A 58 14.48 24.97 -0.49
N THR A 59 13.77 24.45 -1.48
CA THR A 59 13.96 24.84 -2.90
C THR A 59 12.75 25.51 -3.54
N SER A 60 11.69 25.83 -2.82
CA SER A 60 10.50 26.51 -3.36
C SER A 60 9.27 25.68 -3.65
N SER A 61 8.58 25.14 -2.77
CA SER A 61 7.15 25.17 -3.06
C SER A 61 6.27 24.89 -1.86
N THR A 62 5.62 25.91 -1.46
CA THR A 62 4.38 25.93 -0.68
C THR A 62 3.35 24.88 -1.11
N LYS A 63 3.42 24.38 -2.35
CA LYS A 63 2.54 23.34 -2.87
C LYS A 63 2.70 21.98 -2.18
N LEU A 64 3.91 21.57 -1.84
CA LEU A 64 4.17 20.23 -1.28
C LEU A 64 3.94 20.13 0.22
N LYS A 65 3.87 21.25 0.92
CA LYS A 65 3.56 21.29 2.37
C LYS A 65 2.13 20.85 2.71
N ASN A 66 1.22 20.97 1.76
CA ASN A 66 -0.21 20.76 1.98
C ASN A 66 -0.68 19.32 1.73
N TYR A 67 0.22 18.44 1.30
CA TYR A 67 -0.13 17.05 1.06
C TYR A 67 -0.06 16.21 2.32
N ASN A 68 -1.05 15.34 2.49
CA ASN A 68 -1.02 14.36 3.56
C ASN A 68 0.06 13.30 3.26
N PRO A 69 0.97 13.00 4.21
CA PRO A 69 2.00 11.98 4.02
C PRO A 69 1.46 10.59 3.64
N PHE A 70 0.23 10.25 4.03
CA PHE A 70 -0.41 8.98 3.67
C PHE A 70 -0.89 8.92 2.21
N ASP A 71 -1.05 10.06 1.56
CA ASP A 71 -1.39 10.14 0.14
C ASP A 71 -0.19 9.86 -0.78
N VAL A 72 1.03 9.91 -0.23
CA VAL A 72 2.27 9.67 -0.96
C VAL A 72 2.57 8.18 -1.05
N LYS A 73 2.64 7.66 -2.28
CA LYS A 73 2.91 6.25 -2.57
C LYS A 73 4.26 6.09 -3.25
N PRO A 74 5.14 5.20 -2.78
CA PRO A 74 6.38 4.89 -3.48
C PRO A 74 6.11 4.08 -4.75
N VAL A 75 6.78 4.43 -5.84
CA VAL A 75 6.67 3.72 -7.13
C VAL A 75 7.99 3.10 -7.54
N ILE A 76 9.12 3.70 -7.13
CA ILE A 76 10.50 3.26 -7.41
C ILE A 76 10.95 3.62 -8.83
N HIS A 77 10.21 3.29 -9.85
CA HIS A 77 10.57 3.53 -11.26
C HIS A 77 9.31 3.67 -12.12
N PRO A 78 9.21 4.61 -13.04
CA PRO A 78 10.19 5.62 -13.47
C PRO A 78 10.23 6.89 -12.61
N VAL A 79 9.33 7.03 -11.68
CA VAL A 79 9.27 8.12 -10.70
C VAL A 79 9.41 7.57 -9.29
N ASP A 80 9.89 8.37 -8.35
CA ASP A 80 10.10 7.90 -6.99
C ASP A 80 8.79 7.78 -6.22
N PHE A 81 7.90 8.74 -6.37
CA PHE A 81 6.61 8.79 -5.67
C PHE A 81 5.48 9.26 -6.56
N VAL A 82 4.28 8.81 -6.23
CA VAL A 82 3.03 9.36 -6.74
C VAL A 82 2.20 9.84 -5.54
N ILE A 83 1.65 11.03 -5.65
CA ILE A 83 0.76 11.61 -4.64
C ILE A 83 -0.66 11.54 -5.18
N PHE A 84 -1.52 10.82 -4.46
CA PHE A 84 -2.96 10.80 -4.70
C PHE A 84 -3.62 11.73 -3.68
N ASN A 85 -3.70 13.01 -4.00
CA ASN A 85 -4.21 14.02 -3.09
C ASN A 85 -5.67 13.76 -2.72
N GLY A 86 -5.91 13.47 -1.44
CA GLY A 86 -7.22 13.16 -0.88
C GLY A 86 -7.52 11.68 -0.69
N ASP A 87 -6.60 10.76 -1.05
CA ASP A 87 -6.80 9.32 -0.90
C ASP A 87 -7.06 8.90 0.54
N TYR A 88 -6.26 9.38 1.48
CA TYR A 88 -6.41 9.06 2.90
C TYR A 88 -7.76 9.49 3.46
N GLU A 89 -8.22 10.68 3.09
CA GLU A 89 -9.52 11.19 3.54
C GLU A 89 -10.69 10.49 2.82
N ALA A 90 -10.54 10.18 1.53
CA ALA A 90 -11.53 9.45 0.77
C ALA A 90 -11.74 8.02 1.29
N LYS A 91 -10.67 7.37 1.72
CA LYS A 91 -10.71 6.03 2.31
C LYS A 91 -11.57 5.94 3.57
N LYS A 92 -11.62 6.98 4.40
CA LYS A 92 -12.43 7.00 5.62
C LYS A 92 -13.93 6.86 5.35
N THR A 93 -14.37 7.28 4.18
CA THR A 93 -15.78 7.21 3.74
C THR A 93 -15.99 6.15 2.67
N ASN A 94 -15.04 5.22 2.47
CA ASN A 94 -15.08 4.25 1.38
C ASN A 94 -15.32 4.92 0.01
N TYR A 95 -14.71 6.07 -0.22
CA TYR A 95 -14.80 6.87 -1.44
C TYR A 95 -16.24 7.35 -1.80
N ARG A 96 -17.18 7.33 -0.84
CA ARG A 96 -18.56 7.76 -1.10
C ARG A 96 -18.69 9.27 -1.22
N ASP A 97 -18.12 10.00 -0.26
CA ASP A 97 -18.33 11.45 -0.12
C ASP A 97 -17.12 12.26 -0.60
N LYS A 98 -16.00 11.61 -0.82
CA LYS A 98 -14.74 12.26 -1.20
C LYS A 98 -14.05 11.51 -2.31
N ALA A 99 -13.46 12.25 -3.22
CA ALA A 99 -12.69 11.72 -4.34
C ALA A 99 -11.24 12.21 -4.31
N ILE A 100 -10.40 11.55 -5.07
CA ILE A 100 -9.04 12.02 -5.33
C ILE A 100 -9.12 13.31 -6.14
N LYS A 101 -8.47 14.36 -5.66
CA LYS A 101 -8.53 15.70 -6.25
C LYS A 101 -7.46 15.92 -7.31
N GLU A 102 -6.31 15.30 -7.10
CA GLU A 102 -5.11 15.52 -7.92
C GLU A 102 -4.17 14.33 -7.83
N VAL A 103 -3.49 14.04 -8.92
CA VAL A 103 -2.41 13.05 -8.96
C VAL A 103 -1.13 13.77 -9.35
N VAL A 104 -0.09 13.65 -8.51
CA VAL A 104 1.20 14.31 -8.74
C VAL A 104 2.31 13.27 -8.78
N PHE A 105 3.09 13.31 -9.83
CA PHE A 105 4.31 12.52 -9.95
C PHE A 105 5.50 13.31 -9.39
N LEU A 106 6.23 12.70 -8.48
CA LEU A 106 7.34 13.32 -7.78
C LEU A 106 8.60 12.48 -7.92
N SER A 107 9.66 13.10 -8.39
CA SER A 107 10.93 12.42 -8.56
C SER A 107 12.09 13.31 -8.15
N LYS A 108 13.06 12.72 -7.43
CA LYS A 108 14.33 13.36 -7.17
C LYS A 108 15.13 13.42 -8.47
N LYS A 109 15.68 14.58 -8.82
CA LYS A 109 16.51 14.73 -10.00
C LYS A 109 17.68 13.74 -9.97
N SER A 110 17.75 12.91 -10.99
CA SER A 110 18.83 11.93 -11.12
C SER A 110 20.16 12.61 -11.54
N LYS A 111 21.26 12.02 -11.08
CA LYS A 111 22.60 12.35 -11.58
C LYS A 111 22.98 11.53 -12.82
N ASN A 112 22.29 10.42 -13.04
CA ASN A 112 22.48 9.56 -14.22
C ASN A 112 21.76 10.17 -15.41
N SER A 113 22.45 10.26 -16.54
CA SER A 113 21.94 10.88 -17.78
C SER A 113 20.71 10.18 -18.34
N ASP A 114 20.70 8.84 -18.34
CA ASP A 114 19.62 8.05 -18.90
C ASP A 114 18.34 8.19 -18.05
N MET A 115 18.50 8.13 -16.73
CA MET A 115 17.40 8.38 -15.81
C MET A 115 16.88 9.80 -15.89
N LEU A 116 17.75 10.78 -16.10
CA LEU A 116 17.34 12.16 -16.28
C LEU A 116 16.53 12.35 -17.56
N ASN A 117 16.93 11.68 -18.65
CA ASN A 117 16.19 11.70 -19.91
C ASN A 117 14.81 11.05 -19.75
N LEU A 118 14.72 9.93 -19.04
CA LEU A 118 13.45 9.29 -18.70
C LEU A 118 12.55 10.22 -17.87
N GLN A 119 13.09 10.88 -16.86
CA GLN A 119 12.34 11.84 -16.04
C GLN A 119 11.81 13.02 -16.87
N LYS A 120 12.61 13.53 -17.82
CA LYS A 120 12.17 14.58 -18.76
C LYS A 120 11.04 14.07 -19.67
N SER A 121 11.19 12.87 -20.22
CA SER A 121 10.17 12.24 -21.08
C SER A 121 8.85 12.06 -20.34
N VAL A 122 8.86 11.54 -19.12
CA VAL A 122 7.66 11.43 -18.29
C VAL A 122 7.04 12.80 -18.02
N SER A 123 7.85 13.80 -17.69
CA SER A 123 7.38 15.16 -17.48
C SER A 123 6.71 15.76 -18.73
N GLU A 124 7.24 15.49 -19.90
CA GLU A 124 6.65 15.95 -21.18
C GLU A 124 5.32 15.27 -21.46
N CYS A 125 5.20 13.96 -21.26
CA CYS A 125 3.94 13.24 -21.40
C CYS A 125 2.86 13.81 -20.46
N VAL A 126 3.21 14.06 -19.22
CA VAL A 126 2.26 14.66 -18.24
C VAL A 126 1.87 16.07 -18.67
N LYS A 127 2.80 16.90 -19.13
CA LYS A 127 2.51 18.26 -19.62
C LYS A 127 1.61 18.28 -20.85
N LYS A 128 1.81 17.34 -21.77
CA LYS A 128 0.99 17.18 -22.97
C LYS A 128 -0.36 16.52 -22.67
N LYS A 129 -0.59 16.06 -21.44
CA LYS A 129 -1.75 15.27 -21.05
C LYS A 129 -1.89 13.97 -21.86
N ASP A 130 -0.76 13.40 -22.26
CA ASP A 130 -0.68 12.15 -22.99
C ASP A 130 -0.58 10.98 -22.03
N TYR A 131 -1.68 10.72 -21.34
CA TYR A 131 -1.87 9.63 -20.39
C TYR A 131 -3.29 9.11 -20.45
N ASP A 132 -3.45 7.85 -20.12
CA ASP A 132 -4.73 7.16 -20.09
C ASP A 132 -4.89 6.35 -18.80
N PHE A 133 -6.12 5.99 -18.50
CA PHE A 133 -6.47 5.12 -17.39
C PHE A 133 -7.45 4.06 -17.89
N SER A 134 -7.04 2.81 -17.77
CA SER A 134 -7.85 1.68 -18.21
C SER A 134 -8.09 0.69 -17.07
N ILE A 135 -9.30 0.20 -16.96
CA ILE A 135 -9.65 -0.88 -16.05
C ILE A 135 -9.64 -2.18 -16.85
N VAL A 136 -8.87 -3.13 -16.36
CA VAL A 136 -8.73 -4.44 -17.02
C VAL A 136 -9.23 -5.52 -16.08
N ARG A 137 -10.11 -6.37 -16.58
CA ARG A 137 -10.52 -7.61 -15.90
C ARG A 137 -9.73 -8.78 -16.45
N ILE A 138 -9.19 -9.56 -15.56
CA ILE A 138 -8.48 -10.81 -15.86
C ILE A 138 -9.31 -11.94 -15.25
N SER A 139 -9.80 -12.87 -16.08
CA SER A 139 -10.49 -14.07 -15.60
C SER A 139 -9.49 -15.10 -15.05
N ASP A 140 -9.98 -16.06 -14.29
CA ASP A 140 -9.17 -17.17 -13.76
C ASP A 140 -8.53 -18.01 -14.89
N GLU A 141 -9.09 -17.97 -16.10
CA GLU A 141 -8.58 -18.61 -17.31
C GLU A 141 -7.55 -17.77 -18.09
N GLY A 142 -7.22 -16.57 -17.58
CA GLY A 142 -6.28 -15.66 -18.21
C GLY A 142 -6.83 -14.82 -19.36
N LYS A 143 -8.16 -14.79 -19.56
CA LYS A 143 -8.78 -13.89 -20.54
C LYS A 143 -8.79 -12.47 -20.02
N ILE A 144 -8.38 -11.54 -20.86
CA ILE A 144 -8.31 -10.10 -20.57
C ILE A 144 -9.48 -9.41 -21.27
N SER A 145 -10.20 -8.59 -20.51
CA SER A 145 -11.25 -7.69 -21.05
C SER A 145 -11.03 -6.29 -20.51
N PHE A 146 -11.24 -5.29 -21.35
CA PHE A 146 -11.20 -3.87 -20.99
C PHE A 146 -12.62 -3.38 -20.69
N GLU A 147 -12.75 -2.56 -19.68
CA GLU A 147 -13.97 -1.82 -19.36
C GLU A 147 -13.95 -0.43 -19.98
#